data_bfef294e795cfb723fe8999053c50c13
#
_entry.id   bfef294e795cfb723fe8999053c50c13
#
_cell.length_a   1.000
_cell.length_b   1.000
_cell.length_c   1.000
_cell.angle_alpha   90.00
_cell.angle_beta   90.00
_cell.angle_gamma   90.00
#
_symmetry.space_group_name_H-M   'P 1'
#
loop_
_entity.id
_entity.type
_entity.pdbx_description
1 polymer ?
#
loop_
_entity_poly.entity_id
_entity_poly.type
_entity_poly.pdbx_seq_one_letter_code
_entity_poly.pdbx_strand_id
1 'polypeptide(L)'
;IRHEKNDSTILFGLRITNIAKDKEETIHGWLSQEATYVKKSFPKIPYGQILEGDNYYTIADAGGNIPAAITVGSYTSRSKHTNKLTNKSYKLGMELETRSHFSSMGPGLNPAVKKPTVLAPGALICSAYNKLYPNFDKNDWLLSEKVTINGDYFYYADEQGTSMSAPYVAGVIALWLEANPNLTHTDIEKILEKTSVKLQGAGNVWTKEEGYGRINAYEGLKMALKMANIDLTTGQPISDNPTAIERVSASAQPVTLQGDKDEWKVLFNNPERTATLSFLTLDGRVALQRNLQQIAQGQEETFSLAHLPSGVYLLRVATPGAQITHRVIVSH
;
A
#
# COMPACT_ATOMS: atom_id res chain seq x y z
N ILE A 1 32.07 -25.24 -7.32
CA ILE A 1 31.90 -24.00 -8.12
C ILE A 1 32.96 -24.06 -9.22
N ARG A 2 32.53 -24.09 -10.46
CA ARG A 2 33.42 -24.05 -11.61
C ARG A 2 33.29 -22.69 -12.28
N HIS A 3 34.41 -22.03 -12.50
CA HIS A 3 34.49 -20.74 -13.19
C HIS A 3 34.91 -20.95 -14.64
N GLU A 4 34.14 -20.49 -15.59
CA GLU A 4 34.59 -20.28 -16.96
C GLU A 4 34.48 -18.77 -17.25
N LYS A 5 35.60 -18.15 -17.56
CA LYS A 5 35.67 -16.74 -17.90
C LYS A 5 35.59 -16.61 -19.42
N ASN A 6 34.58 -15.95 -19.91
CA ASN A 6 34.47 -15.51 -21.28
C ASN A 6 34.11 -14.02 -21.29
N ASP A 7 35.09 -13.22 -21.64
CA ASP A 7 35.11 -11.77 -21.89
C ASP A 7 34.33 -10.77 -21.00
N SER A 8 33.54 -11.17 -20.06
CA SER A 8 32.86 -10.34 -19.03
C SER A 8 31.77 -11.12 -18.28
N THR A 9 31.59 -12.38 -18.58
CA THR A 9 30.56 -13.19 -17.95
C THR A 9 31.20 -14.34 -17.15
N ILE A 10 30.93 -14.40 -15.86
CA ILE A 10 31.34 -15.52 -15.02
C ILE A 10 30.15 -16.48 -14.94
N LEU A 11 30.34 -17.70 -15.42
CA LEU A 11 29.38 -18.77 -15.25
C LEU A 11 29.74 -19.59 -14.02
N PHE A 12 28.79 -19.78 -13.14
CA PHE A 12 28.95 -20.71 -12.01
C PHE A 12 27.75 -21.66 -11.92
N GLY A 13 28.00 -22.87 -11.49
CA GLY A 13 26.95 -23.85 -11.23
C GLY A 13 26.92 -24.20 -9.76
N LEU A 14 25.74 -24.29 -9.19
CA LEU A 14 25.50 -24.81 -7.85
C LEU A 14 24.98 -26.25 -7.97
N ARG A 15 25.69 -27.20 -7.37
CA ARG A 15 25.21 -28.57 -7.24
C ARG A 15 24.69 -28.81 -5.83
N ILE A 16 23.43 -29.18 -5.74
CA ILE A 16 22.80 -29.58 -4.49
C ILE A 16 22.60 -31.11 -4.54
N THR A 17 23.00 -31.79 -3.47
CA THR A 17 22.87 -33.26 -3.37
C THR A 17 22.06 -33.57 -2.12
N ASN A 18 20.92 -34.23 -2.28
CA ASN A 18 20.19 -34.79 -1.16
C ASN A 18 20.95 -36.04 -0.65
N ILE A 19 21.38 -35.99 0.59
CA ILE A 19 22.08 -37.13 1.25
C ILE A 19 21.13 -38.05 2.01
N ALA A 20 19.88 -37.60 2.23
CA ALA A 20 18.86 -38.47 2.83
C ALA A 20 18.28 -39.41 1.78
N LYS A 21 18.56 -40.68 1.88
CA LYS A 21 18.19 -41.67 0.87
C LYS A 21 16.70 -42.01 0.83
N ASP A 22 15.97 -41.66 1.90
CA ASP A 22 14.61 -42.17 2.12
C ASP A 22 13.54 -41.03 2.13
N LYS A 23 13.90 -39.83 1.76
CA LYS A 23 12.98 -38.66 1.73
C LYS A 23 13.22 -37.82 0.50
N GLU A 24 12.13 -37.47 -0.14
CA GLU A 24 12.11 -36.36 -1.11
C GLU A 24 12.10 -35.03 -0.35
N GLU A 25 13.01 -34.15 -0.71
CA GLU A 25 13.09 -32.80 -0.13
C GLU A 25 12.92 -31.77 -1.24
N THR A 26 12.06 -30.80 -1.00
CA THR A 26 11.87 -29.67 -1.91
C THR A 26 12.79 -28.54 -1.51
N ILE A 27 13.59 -28.09 -2.45
CA ILE A 27 14.52 -26.97 -2.25
C ILE A 27 14.08 -25.81 -3.14
N HIS A 28 13.88 -24.65 -2.53
CA HIS A 28 13.67 -23.41 -3.25
C HIS A 28 14.96 -22.60 -3.28
N GLY A 29 15.30 -22.06 -4.44
CA GLY A 29 16.46 -21.19 -4.62
C GLY A 29 16.07 -19.96 -5.44
N TRP A 30 16.51 -18.80 -5.02
CA TRP A 30 16.26 -17.55 -5.73
C TRP A 30 17.57 -16.93 -6.19
N LEU A 31 17.55 -16.36 -7.40
CA LEU A 31 18.63 -15.53 -7.88
C LEU A 31 18.32 -14.09 -7.51
N SER A 32 19.30 -13.36 -6.98
CA SER A 32 19.16 -11.92 -6.72
C SER A 32 19.10 -11.14 -8.05
N GLN A 33 18.62 -9.91 -8.01
CA GLN A 33 18.51 -9.03 -9.18
C GLN A 33 19.82 -8.87 -9.97
N GLU A 34 20.95 -9.04 -9.32
CA GLU A 34 22.27 -8.90 -9.93
C GLU A 34 22.69 -10.15 -10.71
N ALA A 35 22.04 -11.30 -10.48
CA ALA A 35 22.24 -12.53 -11.22
C ALA A 35 21.33 -12.56 -12.46
N THR A 36 21.71 -11.86 -13.50
CA THR A 36 20.83 -11.40 -14.57
C THR A 36 20.40 -12.45 -15.58
N TYR A 37 21.02 -13.60 -15.69
CA TYR A 37 20.64 -14.58 -16.72
C TYR A 37 20.89 -16.02 -16.31
N VAL A 38 19.84 -16.85 -16.37
CA VAL A 38 20.02 -18.28 -16.55
C VAL A 38 20.20 -18.50 -18.05
N LYS A 39 21.41 -18.85 -18.48
CA LYS A 39 21.69 -19.12 -19.89
C LYS A 39 21.06 -20.45 -20.30
N LYS A 40 20.19 -20.44 -21.29
CA LYS A 40 19.48 -21.64 -21.80
C LYS A 40 20.38 -22.75 -22.35
N SER A 41 21.66 -22.50 -22.58
CA SER A 41 22.61 -23.51 -23.05
C SER A 41 23.86 -23.49 -22.20
N PHE A 42 23.96 -24.42 -21.28
CA PHE A 42 25.22 -24.77 -20.66
C PHE A 42 25.98 -25.77 -21.55
N PRO A 43 27.33 -25.73 -21.61
CA PRO A 43 28.08 -26.79 -22.16
C PRO A 43 27.72 -28.10 -21.44
N LYS A 44 27.73 -29.24 -22.18
CA LYS A 44 27.38 -30.53 -21.61
C LYS A 44 28.08 -30.73 -20.26
N ILE A 45 27.29 -30.78 -19.19
CA ILE A 45 27.78 -31.14 -17.87
C ILE A 45 27.78 -32.67 -17.83
N PRO A 46 28.91 -33.35 -17.54
CA PRO A 46 28.98 -34.77 -17.58
C PRO A 46 28.13 -35.48 -16.52
N TYR A 47 27.58 -34.74 -15.58
CA TYR A 47 26.81 -35.30 -14.48
C TYR A 47 25.59 -34.43 -14.17
N GLY A 48 24.40 -34.97 -14.37
CA GLY A 48 23.15 -34.39 -13.92
C GLY A 48 22.34 -33.66 -15.00
N GLN A 49 21.13 -33.35 -14.65
CA GLN A 49 20.19 -32.63 -15.48
C GLN A 49 20.23 -31.14 -15.08
N ILE A 50 20.31 -30.27 -16.08
CA ILE A 50 20.13 -28.84 -15.86
C ILE A 50 18.64 -28.56 -15.98
N LEU A 51 18.03 -28.04 -14.93
CA LEU A 51 16.66 -27.60 -14.93
C LEU A 51 16.63 -26.10 -15.11
N GLU A 52 15.76 -25.64 -16.00
CA GLU A 52 15.40 -24.21 -16.05
C GLU A 52 14.56 -23.88 -14.81
N GLY A 53 14.85 -22.75 -14.15
CA GLY A 53 13.97 -22.21 -13.13
C GLY A 53 12.69 -21.69 -13.74
N ASP A 54 11.68 -21.50 -12.92
CA ASP A 54 10.44 -20.82 -13.28
C ASP A 54 10.32 -19.47 -12.59
N ASN A 55 9.25 -18.73 -12.84
CA ASN A 55 8.98 -17.45 -12.23
C ASN A 55 8.00 -17.53 -11.05
N TYR A 56 7.67 -18.73 -10.60
CA TYR A 56 6.82 -18.94 -9.43
C TYR A 56 7.63 -18.85 -8.14
N TYR A 57 6.93 -18.64 -7.03
CA TYR A 57 7.55 -18.46 -5.70
C TYR A 57 8.51 -17.26 -5.65
N THR A 58 8.35 -16.28 -6.53
CA THR A 58 9.23 -15.10 -6.59
C THR A 58 8.75 -13.93 -5.73
N ILE A 59 7.63 -14.09 -5.03
CA ILE A 59 7.21 -13.16 -3.99
C ILE A 59 8.05 -13.45 -2.76
N ALA A 60 9.15 -12.72 -2.66
CA ALA A 60 10.05 -12.78 -1.51
C ALA A 60 9.54 -11.89 -0.36
N ASP A 61 10.33 -11.77 0.67
CA ASP A 61 10.14 -10.90 1.82
C ASP A 61 8.91 -11.25 2.69
N ALA A 62 8.67 -10.39 3.66
CA ALA A 62 7.56 -10.53 4.60
C ALA A 62 6.19 -10.58 3.91
N GLY A 63 6.03 -9.82 2.80
CA GLY A 63 4.77 -9.75 2.05
C GLY A 63 4.31 -11.08 1.47
N GLY A 64 5.24 -11.97 1.11
CA GLY A 64 4.92 -13.29 0.56
C GLY A 64 4.49 -14.32 1.61
N ASN A 65 4.93 -14.14 2.86
CA ASN A 65 4.78 -15.14 3.92
C ASN A 65 3.82 -14.73 5.04
N ILE A 66 3.48 -13.44 5.15
CA ILE A 66 2.54 -12.94 6.16
C ILE A 66 1.10 -13.05 5.62
N PRO A 67 0.23 -13.89 6.20
CA PRO A 67 -1.14 -14.04 5.73
C PRO A 67 -1.90 -12.70 5.67
N ALA A 68 -1.74 -11.88 6.69
CA ALA A 68 -2.44 -10.59 6.82
C ALA A 68 -1.89 -9.47 5.90
N ALA A 69 -0.77 -9.64 5.23
CA ALA A 69 -0.26 -8.62 4.31
C ALA A 69 -1.05 -8.61 2.99
N ILE A 70 -1.47 -7.44 2.54
CA ILE A 70 -1.98 -7.26 1.17
C ILE A 70 -0.79 -7.16 0.23
N THR A 71 -0.52 -8.24 -0.50
CA THR A 71 0.62 -8.31 -1.43
C THR A 71 0.17 -7.91 -2.83
N VAL A 72 0.87 -6.92 -3.39
CA VAL A 72 0.46 -6.27 -4.62
C VAL A 72 1.42 -6.58 -5.76
N GLY A 73 0.90 -7.15 -6.83
CA GLY A 73 1.60 -7.29 -8.09
C GLY A 73 1.34 -6.09 -9.01
N SER A 74 1.99 -6.09 -10.17
CA SER A 74 1.91 -5.03 -11.16
C SER A 74 1.26 -5.47 -12.46
N TYR A 75 0.40 -4.61 -13.01
CA TYR A 75 -0.02 -4.71 -14.41
C TYR A 75 0.35 -3.46 -15.20
N THR A 76 0.45 -3.59 -16.52
CA THR A 76 0.85 -2.53 -17.43
C THR A 76 -0.36 -1.70 -17.84
N SER A 77 -0.54 -0.54 -17.23
CA SER A 77 -1.59 0.41 -17.57
C SER A 77 -1.16 1.42 -18.64
N ARG A 78 0.15 1.61 -18.80
CA ARG A 78 0.75 2.53 -19.77
C ARG A 78 2.07 1.95 -20.29
N SER A 79 2.26 2.00 -21.61
CA SER A 79 3.48 1.49 -22.27
C SER A 79 4.24 2.54 -23.06
N LYS A 80 3.76 3.79 -23.05
CA LYS A 80 4.42 4.92 -23.72
C LYS A 80 4.64 6.06 -22.73
N HIS A 81 5.77 6.70 -22.88
CA HIS A 81 6.19 7.84 -22.09
C HIS A 81 6.77 8.91 -23.01
N THR A 82 6.56 10.17 -22.69
CA THR A 82 7.18 11.30 -23.39
C THR A 82 7.85 12.21 -22.37
N ASN A 83 9.16 12.34 -22.48
CA ASN A 83 9.89 13.36 -21.74
C ASN A 83 9.60 14.72 -22.37
N LYS A 84 8.79 15.54 -21.71
CA LYS A 84 8.39 16.87 -22.18
C LYS A 84 9.54 17.89 -22.18
N LEU A 85 10.64 17.61 -21.46
CA LEU A 85 11.83 18.47 -21.43
C LEU A 85 12.65 18.34 -22.71
N THR A 86 12.67 17.15 -23.30
CA THR A 86 13.44 16.82 -24.50
C THR A 86 12.58 16.53 -25.72
N ASN A 87 11.26 16.46 -25.57
CA ASN A 87 10.26 16.03 -26.57
C ASN A 87 10.55 14.64 -27.17
N LYS A 88 11.29 13.80 -26.45
CA LYS A 88 11.53 12.42 -26.86
C LYS A 88 10.49 11.49 -26.29
N SER A 89 9.93 10.63 -27.15
CA SER A 89 9.00 9.60 -26.74
C SER A 89 9.68 8.24 -26.70
N TYR A 90 9.32 7.47 -25.69
CA TYR A 90 9.83 6.13 -25.44
C TYR A 90 8.66 5.15 -25.38
N LYS A 91 8.86 3.97 -25.92
CA LYS A 91 7.89 2.88 -25.86
C LYS A 91 8.54 1.71 -25.11
N LEU A 92 7.90 1.27 -24.05
CA LEU A 92 8.27 0.02 -23.40
C LEU A 92 7.73 -1.16 -24.20
N GLY A 93 8.48 -2.24 -24.25
CA GLY A 93 8.09 -3.48 -24.92
C GLY A 93 7.06 -4.30 -24.13
N MET A 94 6.20 -3.64 -23.34
CA MET A 94 5.18 -4.26 -22.52
C MET A 94 3.80 -4.09 -23.16
N GLU A 95 3.00 -5.14 -23.13
CA GLU A 95 1.62 -5.14 -23.59
C GLU A 95 0.69 -4.53 -22.53
N LEU A 96 -0.25 -3.69 -22.98
CA LEU A 96 -1.23 -3.06 -22.10
C LEU A 96 -2.21 -4.11 -21.56
N GLU A 97 -2.74 -3.83 -20.37
CA GLU A 97 -3.73 -4.68 -19.70
C GLU A 97 -3.24 -6.13 -19.47
N THR A 98 -1.92 -6.29 -19.36
CA THR A 98 -1.30 -7.58 -18.98
C THR A 98 -0.48 -7.41 -17.69
N ARG A 99 -0.22 -8.52 -17.01
CA ARG A 99 0.72 -8.51 -15.87
C ARG A 99 2.07 -8.01 -16.35
N SER A 100 2.65 -7.05 -15.65
CA SER A 100 3.99 -6.55 -15.98
C SER A 100 5.02 -7.67 -15.85
N HIS A 101 5.94 -7.77 -16.79
CA HIS A 101 6.92 -8.88 -16.84
C HIS A 101 7.80 -8.96 -15.57
N PHE A 102 8.04 -7.85 -14.92
CA PHE A 102 8.82 -7.79 -13.68
C PHE A 102 8.00 -8.11 -12.41
N SER A 103 6.68 -8.25 -12.52
CA SER A 103 5.84 -8.55 -11.36
C SER A 103 6.07 -9.98 -10.89
N SER A 104 6.48 -10.14 -9.65
CA SER A 104 6.65 -11.44 -9.02
C SER A 104 5.36 -12.25 -9.02
N MET A 105 5.49 -13.57 -9.06
CA MET A 105 4.38 -14.52 -9.06
C MET A 105 4.42 -15.39 -7.80
N GLY A 106 3.24 -15.75 -7.35
CA GLY A 106 3.05 -16.68 -6.26
C GLY A 106 3.23 -18.17 -6.66
N PRO A 107 2.76 -19.02 -5.80
CA PRO A 107 2.28 -18.73 -4.46
C PRO A 107 3.41 -18.30 -3.52
N GLY A 108 3.09 -17.93 -2.28
CA GLY A 108 4.07 -17.85 -1.21
C GLY A 108 4.62 -19.23 -0.84
N LEU A 109 5.66 -19.30 -0.02
CA LEU A 109 6.23 -20.57 0.46
C LEU A 109 5.18 -21.42 1.20
N ASN A 110 4.23 -20.80 1.86
CA ASN A 110 3.05 -21.49 2.35
C ASN A 110 1.94 -21.43 1.28
N PRO A 111 1.64 -22.51 0.57
CA PRO A 111 0.66 -22.51 -0.52
C PRO A 111 -0.78 -22.26 -0.05
N ALA A 112 -1.05 -22.38 1.24
CA ALA A 112 -2.35 -22.02 1.80
C ALA A 112 -2.56 -20.50 1.83
N VAL A 113 -1.48 -19.71 1.68
CA VAL A 113 -1.52 -18.24 1.66
C VAL A 113 -1.56 -17.75 0.22
N LYS A 114 -2.71 -17.25 -0.21
CA LYS A 114 -2.95 -16.78 -1.58
C LYS A 114 -2.21 -15.46 -1.85
N LYS A 115 -1.05 -15.54 -2.52
CA LYS A 115 -0.23 -14.38 -2.91
C LYS A 115 0.18 -14.46 -4.39
N PRO A 116 0.19 -13.32 -5.12
CA PRO A 116 -0.18 -11.98 -4.69
C PRO A 116 -1.68 -11.90 -4.35
N THR A 117 -2.09 -10.87 -3.59
CA THR A 117 -3.50 -10.64 -3.30
C THR A 117 -4.20 -10.01 -4.50
N VAL A 118 -3.60 -8.97 -5.08
CA VAL A 118 -4.20 -8.13 -6.13
C VAL A 118 -3.12 -7.52 -7.02
N LEU A 119 -3.49 -7.09 -8.23
CA LEU A 119 -2.66 -6.27 -9.10
C LEU A 119 -3.10 -4.80 -9.08
N ALA A 120 -2.14 -3.91 -9.27
CA ALA A 120 -2.40 -2.49 -9.51
C ALA A 120 -1.46 -1.93 -10.60
N PRO A 121 -1.73 -0.74 -11.15
CA PRO A 121 -0.84 -0.09 -12.10
C PRO A 121 0.58 0.03 -11.53
N GLY A 122 1.59 -0.40 -12.27
CA GLY A 122 2.98 -0.31 -11.80
C GLY A 122 3.99 -0.07 -12.93
N ALA A 123 3.51 0.18 -14.17
CA ALA A 123 4.36 0.52 -15.30
C ALA A 123 4.15 1.99 -15.69
N LEU A 124 5.23 2.78 -15.73
CA LEU A 124 5.23 4.21 -16.06
C LEU A 124 4.26 5.02 -15.19
N ILE A 125 4.37 4.89 -13.90
CA ILE A 125 3.58 5.64 -12.93
C ILE A 125 4.27 6.99 -12.66
N CYS A 126 3.56 8.05 -13.01
CA CYS A 126 4.06 9.42 -12.86
C CYS A 126 3.92 9.90 -11.42
N SER A 127 5.01 10.41 -10.86
CA SER A 127 5.02 10.99 -9.52
C SER A 127 6.04 12.13 -9.42
N ALA A 128 5.96 12.88 -8.30
CA ALA A 128 6.94 13.90 -7.99
C ALA A 128 8.35 13.30 -7.86
N TYR A 129 9.33 13.97 -8.45
CA TYR A 129 10.71 13.53 -8.46
C TYR A 129 11.62 14.53 -7.74
N ASN A 130 12.50 14.02 -6.90
CA ASN A 130 13.37 14.85 -6.09
C ASN A 130 14.53 15.46 -6.93
N LYS A 131 14.43 16.76 -7.19
CA LYS A 131 15.49 17.51 -7.91
C LYS A 131 16.84 17.57 -7.19
N LEU A 132 16.87 17.26 -5.90
CA LEU A 132 18.10 17.25 -5.09
C LEU A 132 18.76 15.87 -5.04
N TYR A 133 18.25 14.91 -5.79
CA TYR A 133 18.85 13.58 -5.88
C TYR A 133 20.26 13.71 -6.48
N PRO A 134 21.31 13.10 -5.86
CA PRO A 134 22.69 13.33 -6.28
C PRO A 134 23.00 12.97 -7.74
N ASN A 135 22.29 12.00 -8.29
CA ASN A 135 22.42 11.54 -9.68
C ASN A 135 21.35 12.11 -10.59
N PHE A 136 20.75 13.26 -10.24
CA PHE A 136 19.72 13.89 -11.07
C PHE A 136 20.30 14.28 -12.43
N ASP A 137 19.75 13.72 -13.49
CA ASP A 137 20.03 14.09 -14.87
C ASP A 137 18.74 14.57 -15.56
N LYS A 138 18.74 15.82 -16.01
CA LYS A 138 17.62 16.40 -16.77
C LYS A 138 17.33 15.69 -18.09
N ASN A 139 18.29 14.90 -18.59
CA ASN A 139 18.12 14.09 -19.81
C ASN A 139 17.65 12.67 -19.52
N ASP A 140 17.44 12.32 -18.24
CA ASP A 140 16.92 11.01 -17.88
C ASP A 140 15.61 10.76 -18.64
N TRP A 141 15.55 9.62 -19.30
CA TRP A 141 14.40 9.25 -20.13
C TRP A 141 13.12 9.10 -19.29
N LEU A 142 13.25 8.83 -17.99
CA LEU A 142 12.13 8.71 -17.05
C LEU A 142 11.51 10.07 -16.69
N LEU A 143 12.21 11.19 -16.87
CA LEU A 143 11.63 12.50 -16.58
C LEU A 143 10.46 12.81 -17.51
N SER A 144 9.33 13.10 -16.91
CA SER A 144 8.09 13.43 -17.59
C SER A 144 7.94 14.90 -17.86
N GLU A 145 8.05 15.70 -16.82
CA GLU A 145 7.68 17.11 -16.86
C GLU A 145 8.44 17.94 -15.83
N LYS A 146 8.57 19.22 -16.11
CA LYS A 146 9.01 20.27 -15.18
C LYS A 146 7.87 21.26 -15.00
N VAL A 147 7.48 21.49 -13.75
CA VAL A 147 6.44 22.47 -13.38
C VAL A 147 7.07 23.58 -12.55
N THR A 148 6.65 24.83 -12.79
CA THR A 148 7.09 25.98 -12.03
C THR A 148 5.93 26.50 -11.16
N ILE A 149 6.15 26.61 -9.86
CA ILE A 149 5.18 27.07 -8.87
C ILE A 149 5.86 28.14 -8.01
N ASN A 150 5.32 29.34 -7.98
CA ASN A 150 5.84 30.48 -7.19
C ASN A 150 7.34 30.80 -7.45
N GLY A 151 7.81 30.60 -8.70
CA GLY A 151 9.21 30.85 -9.06
C GLY A 151 10.17 29.65 -8.83
N ASP A 152 9.77 28.67 -8.06
CA ASP A 152 10.47 27.41 -7.91
C ASP A 152 10.03 26.39 -8.94
N TYR A 153 10.90 25.41 -9.25
CA TYR A 153 10.59 24.34 -10.20
C TYR A 153 10.65 22.97 -9.55
N PHE A 154 9.76 22.11 -10.02
CA PHE A 154 9.59 20.74 -9.57
C PHE A 154 9.58 19.81 -10.77
N TYR A 155 10.05 18.59 -10.56
CA TYR A 155 10.08 17.57 -11.61
C TYR A 155 9.11 16.45 -11.30
N TYR A 156 8.62 15.85 -12.38
CA TYR A 156 7.86 14.61 -12.35
C TYR A 156 8.59 13.57 -13.18
N ALA A 157 8.58 12.33 -12.73
CA ALA A 157 9.16 11.20 -13.44
C ALA A 157 8.19 10.04 -13.51
N ASP A 158 8.34 9.22 -14.52
CA ASP A 158 7.60 7.98 -14.69
C ASP A 158 8.47 6.81 -14.24
N GLU A 159 8.09 6.18 -13.17
CA GLU A 159 8.77 5.02 -12.61
C GLU A 159 8.00 3.73 -12.85
N GLN A 160 8.67 2.59 -12.72
CA GLN A 160 8.03 1.29 -12.86
C GLN A 160 8.48 0.32 -11.77
N GLY A 161 7.56 -0.53 -11.36
CA GLY A 161 7.80 -1.55 -10.32
C GLY A 161 6.56 -1.83 -9.51
N THR A 162 6.53 -2.95 -8.81
CA THR A 162 5.52 -3.23 -7.78
C THR A 162 5.59 -2.23 -6.62
N SER A 163 6.75 -1.54 -6.46
CA SER A 163 6.92 -0.41 -5.55
C SER A 163 5.99 0.78 -5.86
N MET A 164 5.51 0.92 -7.12
CA MET A 164 4.52 1.91 -7.55
C MET A 164 3.10 1.38 -7.42
N SER A 165 2.92 0.07 -7.57
CA SER A 165 1.62 -0.59 -7.40
C SER A 165 1.16 -0.63 -5.94
N ALA A 166 2.06 -0.91 -5.02
CA ALA A 166 1.73 -1.05 -3.60
C ALA A 166 1.14 0.24 -2.98
N PRO A 167 1.73 1.44 -3.14
CA PRO A 167 1.15 2.67 -2.60
C PRO A 167 -0.16 3.06 -3.30
N TYR A 168 -0.37 2.67 -4.56
CA TYR A 168 -1.65 2.84 -5.22
C TYR A 168 -2.76 2.07 -4.47
N VAL A 169 -2.54 0.80 -4.16
CA VAL A 169 -3.49 -0.02 -3.39
C VAL A 169 -3.66 0.54 -1.97
N ALA A 170 -2.59 0.96 -1.32
CA ALA A 170 -2.66 1.58 0.00
C ALA A 170 -3.56 2.84 0.00
N GLY A 171 -3.44 3.69 -1.02
CA GLY A 171 -4.31 4.86 -1.20
C GLY A 171 -5.78 4.49 -1.43
N VAL A 172 -6.05 3.47 -2.24
CA VAL A 172 -7.41 2.96 -2.45
C VAL A 172 -8.01 2.42 -1.16
N ILE A 173 -7.25 1.63 -0.40
CA ILE A 173 -7.71 1.10 0.89
C ILE A 173 -7.95 2.24 1.89
N ALA A 174 -7.14 3.29 1.89
CA ALA A 174 -7.36 4.45 2.74
C ALA A 174 -8.70 5.14 2.43
N LEU A 175 -9.08 5.28 1.16
CA LEU A 175 -10.41 5.79 0.77
C LEU A 175 -11.54 4.87 1.22
N TRP A 176 -11.36 3.56 1.18
CA TRP A 176 -12.36 2.61 1.70
C TRP A 176 -12.50 2.71 3.22
N LEU A 177 -11.40 2.91 3.94
CA LEU A 177 -11.40 3.12 5.40
C LEU A 177 -11.98 4.48 5.77
N GLU A 178 -11.82 5.52 4.95
CA GLU A 178 -12.51 6.81 5.14
C GLU A 178 -14.03 6.62 5.01
N ALA A 179 -14.47 5.83 4.02
CA ALA A 179 -15.89 5.53 3.82
C ALA A 179 -16.48 4.59 4.89
N ASN A 180 -15.68 3.69 5.43
CA ASN A 180 -16.05 2.76 6.49
C ASN A 180 -14.86 2.49 7.43
N PRO A 181 -14.69 3.27 8.50
CA PRO A 181 -13.59 3.11 9.45
C PRO A 181 -13.58 1.79 10.23
N ASN A 182 -14.67 1.02 10.18
CA ASN A 182 -14.80 -0.25 10.89
C ASN A 182 -14.34 -1.46 10.05
N LEU A 183 -13.85 -1.25 8.83
CA LEU A 183 -13.34 -2.35 8.00
C LEU A 183 -12.16 -3.03 8.68
N THR A 184 -12.28 -4.33 8.83
CA THR A 184 -11.18 -5.17 9.27
C THR A 184 -10.29 -5.57 8.08
N HIS A 185 -9.12 -6.12 8.36
CA HIS A 185 -8.26 -6.71 7.33
C HIS A 185 -9.01 -7.77 6.48
N THR A 186 -9.80 -8.62 7.13
CA THR A 186 -10.60 -9.66 6.46
C THR A 186 -11.67 -9.05 5.55
N ASP A 187 -12.26 -7.92 5.95
CA ASP A 187 -13.22 -7.20 5.11
C ASP A 187 -12.55 -6.61 3.87
N ILE A 188 -11.36 -6.05 4.03
CA ILE A 188 -10.56 -5.53 2.90
C ILE A 188 -10.20 -6.66 1.93
N GLU A 189 -9.73 -7.81 2.41
CA GLU A 189 -9.47 -8.98 1.55
C GLU A 189 -10.73 -9.42 0.82
N LYS A 190 -11.88 -9.47 1.50
CA LYS A 190 -13.16 -9.82 0.90
C LYS A 190 -13.61 -8.80 -0.17
N ILE A 191 -13.38 -7.50 0.05
CA ILE A 191 -13.64 -6.47 -0.96
C ILE A 191 -12.75 -6.72 -2.18
N LEU A 192 -11.45 -6.93 -1.99
CA LEU A 192 -10.52 -7.23 -3.08
C LEU A 192 -10.95 -8.49 -3.85
N GLU A 193 -11.29 -9.58 -3.14
CA GLU A 193 -11.77 -10.81 -3.77
C GLU A 193 -13.02 -10.59 -4.63
N LYS A 194 -13.98 -9.81 -4.14
CA LYS A 194 -15.30 -9.67 -4.80
C LYS A 194 -15.32 -8.62 -5.89
N THR A 195 -14.45 -7.63 -5.84
CA THR A 195 -14.52 -6.46 -6.72
C THR A 195 -13.38 -6.35 -7.72
N SER A 196 -12.26 -7.06 -7.53
CA SER A 196 -11.15 -7.06 -8.48
C SER A 196 -11.56 -7.66 -9.83
N VAL A 197 -10.92 -7.20 -10.90
CA VAL A 197 -11.25 -7.57 -12.27
C VAL A 197 -10.07 -8.31 -12.89
N LYS A 198 -10.28 -9.49 -13.46
CA LYS A 198 -9.24 -10.21 -14.19
C LYS A 198 -8.76 -9.42 -15.39
N LEU A 199 -7.45 -9.47 -15.64
CA LEU A 199 -6.86 -8.90 -16.85
C LEU A 199 -7.28 -9.68 -18.08
N GLN A 200 -7.33 -11.00 -17.96
CA GLN A 200 -7.78 -11.91 -19.01
C GLN A 200 -8.80 -12.91 -18.45
N GLY A 201 -9.84 -13.17 -19.20
CA GLY A 201 -10.88 -14.10 -18.79
C GLY A 201 -11.98 -13.46 -17.92
N ALA A 202 -12.86 -14.30 -17.40
CA ALA A 202 -13.98 -13.90 -16.55
C ALA A 202 -13.89 -14.53 -15.17
N GLY A 203 -14.53 -13.89 -14.19
CA GLY A 203 -14.65 -14.36 -12.81
C GLY A 203 -13.56 -13.84 -11.86
N ASN A 204 -13.73 -14.15 -10.58
CA ASN A 204 -12.85 -13.65 -9.51
C ASN A 204 -12.05 -14.79 -8.86
N VAL A 205 -11.71 -15.82 -9.60
CA VAL A 205 -10.90 -16.93 -9.08
C VAL A 205 -9.46 -16.46 -8.94
N TRP A 206 -8.90 -16.63 -7.75
CA TRP A 206 -7.51 -16.29 -7.48
C TRP A 206 -6.55 -17.14 -8.32
N THR A 207 -5.51 -16.51 -8.85
CA THR A 207 -4.40 -17.18 -9.53
C THR A 207 -3.05 -16.73 -8.95
N LYS A 208 -2.02 -17.55 -9.10
CA LYS A 208 -0.67 -17.24 -8.64
C LYS A 208 0.01 -16.13 -9.44
N GLU A 209 -0.49 -15.83 -10.63
CA GLU A 209 0.00 -14.78 -11.53
C GLU A 209 -0.62 -13.42 -11.23
N GLU A 210 -1.92 -13.38 -10.94
CA GLU A 210 -2.70 -12.14 -10.88
C GLU A 210 -3.37 -11.89 -9.52
N GLY A 211 -3.29 -12.83 -8.59
CA GLY A 211 -4.12 -12.76 -7.40
C GLY A 211 -5.60 -12.80 -7.78
N TYR A 212 -6.40 -11.94 -7.16
CA TYR A 212 -7.81 -11.75 -7.54
C TYR A 212 -8.01 -10.91 -8.82
N GLY A 213 -6.92 -10.40 -9.42
CA GLY A 213 -6.94 -9.53 -10.60
C GLY A 213 -6.57 -8.09 -10.27
N ARG A 214 -6.84 -7.14 -11.18
CA ARG A 214 -6.59 -5.71 -10.94
C ARG A 214 -7.60 -5.13 -9.97
N ILE A 215 -7.12 -4.29 -9.07
CA ILE A 215 -7.96 -3.60 -8.09
C ILE A 215 -9.02 -2.73 -8.78
N ASN A 216 -10.24 -2.76 -8.27
CA ASN A 216 -11.32 -1.87 -8.66
C ASN A 216 -11.69 -0.94 -7.52
N ALA A 217 -11.11 0.26 -7.51
CA ALA A 217 -11.29 1.23 -6.44
C ALA A 217 -12.77 1.62 -6.25
N TYR A 218 -13.50 1.79 -7.35
CA TYR A 218 -14.89 2.24 -7.34
C TYR A 218 -15.85 1.15 -6.82
N GLU A 219 -15.78 -0.05 -7.36
CA GLU A 219 -16.62 -1.15 -6.87
C GLU A 219 -16.29 -1.53 -5.43
N GLY A 220 -15.00 -1.46 -5.07
CA GLY A 220 -14.55 -1.64 -3.70
C GLY A 220 -15.13 -0.58 -2.75
N LEU A 221 -15.12 0.69 -3.16
CA LEU A 221 -15.74 1.77 -2.37
C LEU A 221 -17.24 1.54 -2.18
N LYS A 222 -17.96 1.16 -3.23
CA LYS A 222 -19.39 0.83 -3.12
C LYS A 222 -19.63 -0.32 -2.14
N MET A 223 -18.77 -1.32 -2.17
CA MET A 223 -18.88 -2.44 -1.23
C MET A 223 -18.56 -2.01 0.21
N ALA A 224 -17.54 -1.17 0.42
CA ALA A 224 -17.20 -0.61 1.73
C ALA A 224 -18.37 0.20 2.32
N LEU A 225 -19.00 1.06 1.51
CA LEU A 225 -20.20 1.82 1.90
C LEU A 225 -21.38 0.91 2.25
N LYS A 226 -21.64 -0.13 1.44
CA LYS A 226 -22.68 -1.12 1.75
C LYS A 226 -22.43 -1.84 3.07
N MET A 227 -21.17 -2.19 3.36
CA MET A 227 -20.80 -2.80 4.65
C MET A 227 -20.95 -1.83 5.82
N ALA A 228 -20.94 -0.52 5.57
CA ALA A 228 -21.26 0.52 6.53
C ALA A 228 -22.78 0.81 6.62
N ASN A 229 -23.64 0.08 5.89
CA ASN A 229 -25.07 0.35 5.74
C ASN A 229 -25.36 1.77 5.19
N ILE A 230 -24.57 2.23 4.25
CA ILE A 230 -24.80 3.51 3.56
C ILE A 230 -25.53 3.26 2.25
N ASP A 231 -26.60 3.99 2.01
CA ASP A 231 -27.31 4.02 0.74
C ASP A 231 -26.45 4.73 -0.33
N LEU A 232 -26.17 4.01 -1.42
CA LEU A 232 -25.28 4.52 -2.46
C LEU A 232 -25.88 5.66 -3.30
N THR A 233 -27.20 5.85 -3.24
CA THR A 233 -27.92 6.90 -3.99
C THR A 233 -27.97 8.19 -3.19
N THR A 234 -28.26 8.08 -1.91
CA THR A 234 -28.47 9.23 -1.03
C THR A 234 -27.22 9.59 -0.22
N GLY A 235 -26.25 8.68 -0.09
CA GLY A 235 -25.12 8.84 0.80
C GLY A 235 -25.48 8.81 2.30
N GLN A 236 -26.72 8.45 2.62
CA GLN A 236 -27.18 8.42 4.00
C GLN A 236 -27.21 6.98 4.55
N PRO A 237 -27.10 6.80 5.85
CA PRO A 237 -27.29 5.50 6.47
C PRO A 237 -28.64 4.91 6.08
N ILE A 238 -28.66 3.64 5.66
CA ILE A 238 -29.90 2.89 5.42
C ILE A 238 -30.55 2.71 6.79
N SER A 239 -31.72 3.34 6.99
CA SER A 239 -32.51 3.12 8.18
C SER A 239 -33.11 1.71 8.08
N ASP A 240 -32.51 0.76 8.77
CA ASP A 240 -33.13 -0.53 8.94
C ASP A 240 -34.44 -0.36 9.67
N ASN A 241 -35.45 -1.05 9.15
CA ASN A 241 -36.79 -1.22 9.69
C ASN A 241 -36.82 -1.25 11.24
N PRO A 242 -37.85 -0.68 11.88
CA PRO A 242 -37.89 -0.47 13.33
C PRO A 242 -38.20 -1.74 14.10
N THR A 243 -37.43 -2.78 13.93
CA THR A 243 -37.47 -3.93 14.86
C THR A 243 -36.05 -4.20 15.28
N ALA A 244 -35.73 -3.70 16.38
CA ALA A 244 -34.70 -4.14 17.25
C ALA A 244 -33.70 -3.06 17.63
N ILE A 245 -33.57 -2.94 18.90
CA ILE A 245 -32.46 -2.29 19.60
C ILE A 245 -32.20 -0.90 19.01
N GLU A 246 -32.71 0.09 19.72
CA GLU A 246 -32.22 1.44 19.57
C GLU A 246 -30.72 1.34 19.25
N ARG A 247 -30.36 1.54 17.99
CA ARG A 247 -29.04 2.07 17.75
C ARG A 247 -29.01 3.28 18.65
N VAL A 248 -28.19 3.21 19.64
CA VAL A 248 -27.71 4.41 20.29
C VAL A 248 -27.40 5.34 19.12
N SER A 249 -28.31 6.24 18.86
CA SER A 249 -28.24 7.29 17.84
C SER A 249 -26.81 7.73 17.87
N ALA A 250 -26.14 7.83 16.72
CA ALA A 250 -24.75 8.22 16.61
C ALA A 250 -24.45 9.09 17.80
N SER A 251 -24.06 8.43 18.86
CA SER A 251 -24.10 8.99 20.21
C SER A 251 -23.20 10.17 20.06
N ALA A 252 -23.73 11.34 20.29
CA ALA A 252 -23.01 12.58 20.19
C ALA A 252 -21.55 12.28 20.44
N GLN A 253 -20.70 12.54 19.46
CA GLN A 253 -19.29 12.10 19.54
C GLN A 253 -18.86 12.38 20.97
N PRO A 254 -18.21 11.46 21.69
CA PRO A 254 -17.95 11.63 23.13
C PRO A 254 -17.30 12.97 23.43
N VAL A 255 -16.66 13.56 22.42
CA VAL A 255 -16.13 14.91 22.47
C VAL A 255 -16.38 15.64 21.16
N THR A 256 -16.58 16.95 21.24
CA THR A 256 -16.57 17.87 20.11
C THR A 256 -15.21 18.61 20.09
N LEU A 257 -14.55 18.62 18.94
CA LEU A 257 -13.27 19.30 18.75
C LEU A 257 -13.50 20.58 17.95
N GLN A 258 -13.02 21.69 18.45
CA GLN A 258 -13.08 22.99 17.77
C GLN A 258 -11.78 23.74 18.00
N GLY A 259 -11.22 24.34 16.98
CA GLY A 259 -10.01 25.13 17.12
C GLY A 259 -9.53 25.74 15.82
N ASP A 260 -8.52 26.56 15.95
CA ASP A 260 -7.81 27.20 14.86
C ASP A 260 -6.28 27.00 15.02
N LYS A 261 -5.50 27.92 14.45
CA LYS A 261 -4.02 27.85 14.46
C LYS A 261 -3.41 27.86 15.85
N ASP A 262 -3.99 28.63 16.77
CA ASP A 262 -3.36 28.98 18.03
C ASP A 262 -4.02 28.35 19.25
N GLU A 263 -5.29 27.93 19.12
CA GLU A 263 -6.07 27.40 20.23
C GLU A 263 -6.99 26.26 19.78
N TRP A 264 -7.03 25.21 20.58
CA TRP A 264 -7.92 24.08 20.40
C TRP A 264 -8.72 23.79 21.65
N LYS A 265 -10.01 23.51 21.47
CA LYS A 265 -10.99 23.21 22.50
C LYS A 265 -11.52 21.80 22.34
N VAL A 266 -11.61 21.09 23.44
CA VAL A 266 -12.18 19.76 23.55
C VAL A 266 -13.37 19.85 24.49
N LEU A 267 -14.57 19.75 23.94
CA LEU A 267 -15.82 19.74 24.71
C LEU A 267 -16.26 18.29 24.92
N PHE A 268 -16.42 17.88 26.18
CA PHE A 268 -16.93 16.55 26.53
C PHE A 268 -18.45 16.50 26.49
N ASN A 269 -19.00 15.76 25.56
CA ASN A 269 -20.45 15.63 25.37
C ASN A 269 -21.10 14.68 26.39
N ASN A 270 -20.29 13.80 27.00
CA ASN A 270 -20.71 12.85 28.02
C ASN A 270 -19.77 12.95 29.24
N PRO A 271 -20.27 12.59 30.43
CA PRO A 271 -19.40 12.52 31.61
C PRO A 271 -18.43 11.33 31.47
N GLU A 272 -17.18 11.55 31.82
CA GLU A 272 -16.11 10.54 31.72
C GLU A 272 -15.35 10.43 33.05
N ARG A 273 -14.93 9.21 33.41
CA ARG A 273 -14.10 9.02 34.61
C ARG A 273 -12.72 9.58 34.43
N THR A 274 -12.15 9.35 33.27
CA THR A 274 -10.80 9.79 32.92
C THR A 274 -10.72 10.10 31.42
N ALA A 275 -9.85 11.03 31.05
CA ALA A 275 -9.47 11.23 29.67
C ALA A 275 -7.99 11.61 29.58
N THR A 276 -7.33 11.16 28.55
CA THR A 276 -6.00 11.59 28.16
C THR A 276 -6.08 12.35 26.83
N LEU A 277 -5.69 13.61 26.85
CA LEU A 277 -5.59 14.45 25.67
C LEU A 277 -4.13 14.63 25.30
N SER A 278 -3.75 14.33 24.08
CA SER A 278 -2.36 14.40 23.65
C SER A 278 -2.23 15.01 22.27
N PHE A 279 -1.31 15.98 22.12
CA PHE A 279 -0.82 16.40 20.82
C PHE A 279 0.45 15.60 20.50
N LEU A 280 0.40 14.87 19.41
CA LEU A 280 1.47 14.00 18.96
C LEU A 280 2.06 14.54 17.66
N THR A 281 3.36 14.46 17.52
CA THR A 281 4.04 14.63 16.23
C THR A 281 3.75 13.45 15.31
N LEU A 282 4.01 13.58 14.00
CA LEU A 282 3.75 12.49 13.03
C LEU A 282 4.61 11.24 13.27
N ASP A 283 5.75 11.40 13.96
CA ASP A 283 6.61 10.28 14.40
C ASP A 283 6.17 9.69 15.77
N GLY A 284 5.02 10.12 16.29
CA GLY A 284 4.39 9.57 17.48
C GLY A 284 4.89 10.11 18.82
N ARG A 285 5.78 11.10 18.83
CA ARG A 285 6.23 11.74 20.08
C ARG A 285 5.15 12.62 20.65
N VAL A 286 5.02 12.61 21.97
CA VAL A 286 4.11 13.48 22.69
C VAL A 286 4.69 14.90 22.78
N ALA A 287 4.03 15.85 22.12
CA ALA A 287 4.40 17.27 22.19
C ALA A 287 3.72 17.98 23.37
N LEU A 288 2.47 17.62 23.66
CA LEU A 288 1.69 18.13 24.78
C LEU A 288 0.73 17.06 25.26
N GLN A 289 0.55 16.91 26.59
CA GLN A 289 -0.40 15.94 27.15
C GLN A 289 -1.08 16.52 28.39
N ARG A 290 -2.36 16.20 28.55
CA ARG A 290 -3.12 16.46 29.75
C ARG A 290 -3.96 15.25 30.13
N ASN A 291 -3.92 14.86 31.41
CA ASN A 291 -4.75 13.80 31.97
C ASN A 291 -5.84 14.41 32.84
N LEU A 292 -7.08 14.04 32.60
CA LEU A 292 -8.25 14.55 33.28
C LEU A 292 -8.92 13.45 34.08
N GLN A 293 -9.56 13.82 35.18
CA GLN A 293 -10.34 12.93 36.02
C GLN A 293 -11.69 13.56 36.35
N GLN A 294 -12.73 12.72 36.53
CA GLN A 294 -14.08 13.15 36.93
C GLN A 294 -14.62 14.29 36.03
N ILE A 295 -14.64 14.02 34.75
CA ILE A 295 -15.05 14.99 33.72
C ILE A 295 -16.59 15.05 33.68
N ALA A 296 -17.13 16.24 33.81
CA ALA A 296 -18.57 16.48 33.68
C ALA A 296 -19.00 16.59 32.22
N GLN A 297 -20.25 16.29 31.94
CA GLN A 297 -20.84 16.62 30.64
C GLN A 297 -20.82 18.13 30.44
N GLY A 298 -20.40 18.57 29.24
CA GLY A 298 -20.23 19.97 28.91
C GLY A 298 -18.93 20.62 29.40
N GLN A 299 -18.05 19.83 30.03
CA GLN A 299 -16.72 20.33 30.39
C GLN A 299 -15.89 20.62 29.15
N GLU A 300 -15.27 21.80 29.12
CA GLU A 300 -14.40 22.25 28.03
C GLU A 300 -12.94 22.30 28.50
N GLU A 301 -12.03 21.75 27.71
CA GLU A 301 -10.59 21.86 27.91
C GLU A 301 -9.96 22.60 26.75
N THR A 302 -9.21 23.65 27.07
CA THR A 302 -8.58 24.51 26.07
C THR A 302 -7.06 24.32 26.07
N PHE A 303 -6.49 24.26 24.88
CA PHE A 303 -5.05 24.13 24.63
C PHE A 303 -4.56 25.31 23.80
N SER A 304 -3.60 26.05 24.32
CA SER A 304 -2.85 27.03 23.52
C SER A 304 -1.70 26.29 22.82
N LEU A 305 -1.58 26.47 21.51
CA LEU A 305 -0.55 25.86 20.66
C LEU A 305 0.57 26.84 20.28
N ALA A 306 0.51 28.08 20.77
CA ALA A 306 1.46 29.15 20.43
C ALA A 306 2.92 28.81 20.73
N HIS A 307 3.17 27.83 21.61
CA HIS A 307 4.50 27.41 22.00
C HIS A 307 5.00 26.16 21.23
N LEU A 308 4.14 25.54 20.41
CA LEU A 308 4.52 24.41 19.59
C LEU A 308 5.16 24.90 18.28
N PRO A 309 6.21 24.25 17.78
CA PRO A 309 6.76 24.56 16.46
C PRO A 309 5.70 24.43 15.35
N SER A 310 5.81 25.25 14.30
CA SER A 310 4.97 25.09 13.12
C SER A 310 5.09 23.68 12.56
N GLY A 311 3.97 23.01 12.31
CA GLY A 311 3.97 21.63 11.87
C GLY A 311 2.59 20.97 11.90
N VAL A 312 2.56 19.70 11.56
CA VAL A 312 1.35 18.86 11.63
C VAL A 312 1.41 18.02 12.90
N TYR A 313 0.34 18.06 13.67
CA TYR A 313 0.16 17.31 14.90
C TYR A 313 -1.11 16.46 14.82
N LEU A 314 -1.19 15.45 15.65
CA LEU A 314 -2.39 14.65 15.89
C LEU A 314 -2.90 14.94 17.31
N LEU A 315 -4.06 15.59 17.43
CA LEU A 315 -4.78 15.68 18.70
C LEU A 315 -5.49 14.34 18.92
N ARG A 316 -5.07 13.60 19.93
CA ARG A 316 -5.68 12.37 20.37
C ARG A 316 -6.39 12.57 21.71
N VAL A 317 -7.67 12.22 21.74
CA VAL A 317 -8.49 12.16 22.94
C VAL A 317 -8.82 10.70 23.22
N ALA A 318 -8.38 10.19 24.34
CA ALA A 318 -8.62 8.81 24.77
C ALA A 318 -9.43 8.83 26.09
N THR A 319 -10.57 8.16 26.09
CA THR A 319 -11.41 7.88 27.26
C THR A 319 -11.50 6.36 27.45
N PRO A 320 -12.03 5.84 28.56
CA PRO A 320 -12.19 4.40 28.76
C PRO A 320 -13.05 3.71 27.69
N GLY A 321 -13.96 4.45 27.06
CA GLY A 321 -14.90 3.91 26.06
C GLY A 321 -14.63 4.31 24.62
N ALA A 322 -13.71 5.25 24.36
CA ALA A 322 -13.48 5.77 23.01
C ALA A 322 -12.07 6.37 22.83
N GLN A 323 -11.60 6.35 21.61
CA GLN A 323 -10.41 7.10 21.20
C GLN A 323 -10.71 7.87 19.91
N ILE A 324 -10.47 9.15 19.92
CA ILE A 324 -10.64 10.06 18.79
C ILE A 324 -9.30 10.65 18.44
N THR A 325 -9.01 10.77 17.14
CA THR A 325 -7.80 11.42 16.66
C THR A 325 -8.16 12.42 15.58
N HIS A 326 -7.63 13.64 15.69
CA HIS A 326 -7.85 14.73 14.76
C HIS A 326 -6.53 15.35 14.31
N ARG A 327 -6.41 15.70 13.03
CA ARG A 327 -5.21 16.37 12.50
C ARG A 327 -5.28 17.86 12.78
N VAL A 328 -4.23 18.40 13.38
CA VAL A 328 -4.08 19.82 13.72
C VAL A 328 -2.88 20.38 12.97
N ILE A 329 -3.04 21.55 12.38
CA ILE A 329 -1.94 22.27 11.70
C ILE A 329 -1.63 23.50 12.54
N VAL A 330 -0.41 23.58 13.06
CA VAL A 330 0.14 24.74 13.77
C VAL A 330 0.96 25.54 12.77
N SER A 331 0.67 26.82 12.63
CA SER A 331 1.40 27.73 11.72
C SER A 331 1.53 29.12 12.35
N HIS A 332 2.74 29.52 12.61
CA HIS A 332 3.10 30.86 13.09
C HIS A 332 3.77 31.62 11.98
#